data_1eb13ad134a53bd85a3d96accc5f8ca2
#
_entry.id   1eb13ad134a53bd85a3d96accc5f8ca2
#
_cell.length_a   1.000
_cell.length_b   1.000
_cell.length_c   1.000
_cell.angle_alpha   90.00
_cell.angle_beta   90.00
_cell.angle_gamma   90.00
#
_symmetry.space_group_name_H-M   'P 1'
#
loop_
_entity.id
_entity.type
_entity.pdbx_description
1 polymer ?
#
loop_
_entity_poly.entity_id
_entity_poly.type
_entity_poly.pdbx_seq_one_letter_code
_entity_poly.pdbx_strand_id
1 'polypeptide(L)'
;MPEDVPTLQRAIAQASPGDTIVLAAGTYPGGNVVPRAKHDITIRGVDRNTVVLDGADQRKNGIVVRADGVSILNLSAHNFLTNALYWEGGDRFRASYVTVWNVGGYGIYAEDSEQGVLDHDYVSGAADAAYYVGECRPCRAAISQVVARLSAVGYSGTNATEVVIRDSVWDGNGAGIVPNTYANEALPPQARTTIVGNTITNSGRARVPIQTTLAGFVGIGIAIAGGNDNAISRNRVTGSERFGIAVFPTARFVVFDPAAKEPGPPWRPQRNRILRNVATGSDRADLALARGSGRGNCFTGNVVRRTLPVRLQTKGCAGVSSPGDARVASLLTRPVRVMVRETIRRRRPPGYASMPVPPPQPSMPASR
;
A
#
# COMPACT_ATOMS: atom_id res chain seq x y z
N MET A 1 2.01 -24.28 20.53
CA MET A 1 0.56 -24.13 20.68
C MET A 1 -0.14 -24.96 19.60
N PRO A 2 -1.21 -25.70 19.84
CA PRO A 2 -2.11 -25.57 20.99
C PRO A 2 -1.75 -26.41 22.21
N GLU A 3 -0.68 -27.19 22.15
CA GLU A 3 -0.34 -28.14 23.22
C GLU A 3 -0.02 -27.44 24.57
N ASP A 4 0.70 -26.30 24.54
CA ASP A 4 1.11 -25.59 25.74
C ASP A 4 0.11 -24.50 26.18
N VAL A 5 -0.43 -23.72 25.22
CA VAL A 5 -1.30 -22.58 25.52
C VAL A 5 -2.50 -22.56 24.55
N PRO A 6 -3.74 -22.52 25.03
CA PRO A 6 -4.93 -22.78 24.20
C PRO A 6 -5.28 -21.67 23.20
N THR A 7 -4.81 -20.44 23.37
CA THR A 7 -5.13 -19.32 22.48
C THR A 7 -3.93 -18.40 22.25
N LEU A 8 -3.84 -17.80 21.04
CA LEU A 8 -2.79 -16.83 20.72
C LEU A 8 -2.80 -15.64 21.71
N GLN A 9 -3.98 -15.11 22.06
CA GLN A 9 -4.05 -13.99 23.01
C GLN A 9 -3.49 -14.35 24.39
N ARG A 10 -3.69 -15.59 24.85
CA ARG A 10 -3.13 -16.05 26.12
C ARG A 10 -1.61 -16.23 26.03
N ALA A 11 -1.10 -16.74 24.90
CA ALA A 11 0.34 -16.84 24.68
C ALA A 11 1.01 -15.46 24.65
N ILE A 12 0.39 -14.46 23.98
CA ILE A 12 0.88 -13.07 24.00
C ILE A 12 0.91 -12.54 25.45
N ALA A 13 -0.12 -12.82 26.25
CA ALA A 13 -0.16 -12.35 27.64
C ALA A 13 0.94 -12.96 28.51
N GLN A 14 1.36 -14.19 28.25
CA GLN A 14 2.40 -14.90 28.98
C GLN A 14 3.81 -14.58 28.48
N ALA A 15 3.98 -14.16 27.23
CA ALA A 15 5.28 -13.89 26.62
C ALA A 15 6.04 -12.78 27.35
N SER A 16 7.34 -12.93 27.43
CA SER A 16 8.33 -11.95 27.88
C SER A 16 9.05 -11.32 26.67
N PRO A 17 9.68 -10.14 26.82
CA PRO A 17 10.51 -9.57 25.76
C PRO A 17 11.59 -10.56 25.28
N GLY A 18 11.70 -10.71 23.95
CA GLY A 18 12.60 -11.67 23.31
C GLY A 18 11.99 -13.04 23.02
N ASP A 19 10.81 -13.34 23.54
CA ASP A 19 10.17 -14.65 23.33
C ASP A 19 9.65 -14.82 21.89
N THR A 20 9.65 -16.07 21.45
CA THR A 20 9.02 -16.51 20.21
C THR A 20 7.80 -17.39 20.50
N ILE A 21 6.63 -16.92 20.10
CA ILE A 21 5.38 -17.69 20.12
C ILE A 21 5.30 -18.47 18.82
N VAL A 22 5.45 -19.81 18.90
CA VAL A 22 5.35 -20.68 17.74
C VAL A 22 3.92 -21.21 17.62
N LEU A 23 3.30 -20.97 16.48
CA LEU A 23 1.95 -21.47 16.15
C LEU A 23 2.08 -22.77 15.37
N ALA A 24 1.51 -23.87 15.89
CA ALA A 24 1.37 -25.13 15.18
C ALA A 24 0.33 -25.01 14.03
N ALA A 25 0.34 -25.98 13.11
CA ALA A 25 -0.66 -26.02 12.04
C ALA A 25 -2.09 -26.01 12.63
N GLY A 26 -2.94 -25.16 12.11
CA GLY A 26 -4.32 -24.99 12.58
C GLY A 26 -4.90 -23.62 12.27
N THR A 27 -6.19 -23.46 12.57
CA THR A 27 -6.93 -22.21 12.42
C THR A 27 -7.11 -21.54 13.78
N TYR A 28 -6.70 -20.29 13.85
CA TYR A 28 -6.74 -19.48 15.05
C TYR A 28 -7.69 -18.29 14.85
N PRO A 29 -8.49 -17.91 15.84
CA PRO A 29 -9.33 -16.75 15.73
C PRO A 29 -8.51 -15.46 15.74
N GLY A 30 -8.93 -14.47 14.96
CA GLY A 30 -8.41 -13.11 15.04
C GLY A 30 -8.88 -12.34 16.28
N GLY A 31 -8.61 -11.06 16.34
CA GLY A 31 -8.94 -10.17 17.46
C GLY A 31 -7.87 -10.16 18.55
N ASN A 32 -6.64 -10.54 18.21
CA ASN A 32 -5.51 -10.56 19.14
C ASN A 32 -4.88 -9.19 19.24
N VAL A 33 -4.38 -8.83 20.44
CA VAL A 33 -3.71 -7.56 20.71
C VAL A 33 -2.38 -7.82 21.39
N VAL A 34 -1.30 -7.25 20.84
CA VAL A 34 0.01 -7.14 21.48
C VAL A 34 0.10 -5.76 22.13
N PRO A 35 -0.08 -5.63 23.44
CA PRO A 35 -0.05 -4.35 24.13
C PRO A 35 1.38 -3.82 24.28
N ARG A 36 1.55 -2.53 24.52
CA ARG A 36 2.86 -1.85 24.60
C ARG A 36 3.89 -2.53 25.53
N ALA A 37 3.43 -3.17 26.59
CA ALA A 37 4.29 -3.88 27.52
C ALA A 37 4.88 -5.19 26.98
N LYS A 38 4.43 -5.68 25.82
CA LYS A 38 4.86 -6.93 25.17
C LYS A 38 5.75 -6.64 23.96
N HIS A 39 6.81 -5.85 24.17
CA HIS A 39 7.78 -5.48 23.14
C HIS A 39 8.75 -6.61 22.79
N ASP A 40 9.38 -6.52 21.62
CA ASP A 40 10.45 -7.41 21.14
C ASP A 40 10.06 -8.91 21.12
N ILE A 41 8.77 -9.23 20.83
CA ILE A 41 8.31 -10.61 20.68
C ILE A 41 8.16 -11.00 19.23
N THR A 42 8.31 -12.30 18.94
CA THR A 42 8.05 -12.87 17.63
C THR A 42 6.83 -13.79 17.68
N ILE A 43 5.88 -13.61 16.76
CA ILE A 43 4.77 -14.54 16.52
C ILE A 43 5.05 -15.23 15.19
N ARG A 44 5.30 -16.55 15.21
CA ARG A 44 5.70 -17.30 14.01
C ARG A 44 4.87 -18.55 13.83
N GLY A 45 4.32 -18.74 12.63
CA GLY A 45 3.74 -20.02 12.20
C GLY A 45 4.83 -21.04 11.81
N VAL A 46 4.58 -22.32 12.04
CA VAL A 46 5.45 -23.40 11.54
C VAL A 46 5.46 -23.43 10.02
N ASP A 47 4.34 -23.12 9.37
CA ASP A 47 4.21 -23.01 7.90
C ASP A 47 3.10 -22.03 7.53
N ARG A 48 3.38 -21.14 6.57
CA ARG A 48 2.44 -20.06 6.20
C ARG A 48 1.13 -20.55 5.57
N ASN A 49 1.11 -21.75 5.01
CA ASN A 49 -0.07 -22.31 4.36
C ASN A 49 -0.96 -23.13 5.30
N THR A 50 -0.44 -23.54 6.45
CA THR A 50 -1.16 -24.38 7.42
C THR A 50 -1.47 -23.68 8.72
N VAL A 51 -0.85 -22.54 9.02
CA VAL A 51 -1.15 -21.69 10.18
C VAL A 51 -1.99 -20.51 9.71
N VAL A 52 -3.26 -20.48 10.11
CA VAL A 52 -4.26 -19.55 9.57
C VAL A 52 -4.92 -18.75 10.68
N LEU A 53 -4.87 -17.43 10.59
CA LEU A 53 -5.72 -16.53 11.38
C LEU A 53 -7.00 -16.24 10.59
N ASP A 54 -8.16 -16.65 11.09
CA ASP A 54 -9.45 -16.43 10.44
C ASP A 54 -10.31 -15.44 11.22
N GLY A 55 -10.76 -14.40 10.53
CA GLY A 55 -11.70 -13.40 11.04
C GLY A 55 -13.14 -13.86 11.00
N ALA A 56 -13.44 -14.93 10.24
CA ALA A 56 -14.77 -15.48 10.01
C ALA A 56 -15.81 -14.42 9.56
N ASP A 57 -15.35 -13.35 8.86
CA ASP A 57 -16.15 -12.18 8.48
C ASP A 57 -16.90 -11.51 9.65
N GLN A 58 -16.39 -11.67 10.87
CA GLN A 58 -16.97 -11.12 12.10
C GLN A 58 -15.99 -10.28 12.91
N ARG A 59 -14.70 -10.59 12.84
CA ARG A 59 -13.67 -9.89 13.60
C ARG A 59 -13.10 -8.72 12.81
N LYS A 60 -12.90 -7.57 13.49
CA LYS A 60 -12.36 -6.38 12.84
C LYS A 60 -10.93 -6.63 12.36
N ASN A 61 -10.03 -7.04 13.26
CA ASN A 61 -8.61 -7.20 12.97
C ASN A 61 -8.11 -8.60 13.34
N GLY A 62 -7.04 -9.05 12.68
CA GLY A 62 -6.35 -10.29 13.02
C GLY A 62 -5.47 -10.12 14.24
N ILE A 63 -4.40 -9.31 14.10
CA ILE A 63 -3.50 -8.93 15.20
C ILE A 63 -3.31 -7.41 15.16
N VAL A 64 -3.57 -6.73 16.28
CA VAL A 64 -3.20 -5.33 16.52
C VAL A 64 -1.96 -5.29 17.39
N VAL A 65 -0.92 -4.58 16.93
CA VAL A 65 0.35 -4.45 17.63
C VAL A 65 0.56 -3.00 18.04
N ARG A 66 0.76 -2.77 19.33
CA ARG A 66 1.06 -1.45 19.90
C ARG A 66 2.45 -1.38 20.53
N ALA A 67 3.20 -2.47 20.41
CA ALA A 67 4.52 -2.63 21.02
C ALA A 67 5.61 -2.55 19.96
N ASP A 68 6.80 -2.11 20.37
CA ASP A 68 8.00 -2.07 19.54
C ASP A 68 8.62 -3.45 19.34
N GLY A 69 9.35 -3.62 18.23
CA GLY A 69 10.15 -4.82 17.97
C GLY A 69 9.34 -6.09 17.71
N VAL A 70 8.05 -5.96 17.38
CA VAL A 70 7.20 -7.14 17.18
C VAL A 70 7.29 -7.63 15.73
N SER A 71 7.63 -8.91 15.59
CA SER A 71 7.67 -9.62 14.31
C SER A 71 6.51 -10.61 14.18
N ILE A 72 5.82 -10.59 13.03
CA ILE A 72 4.78 -11.56 12.66
C ILE A 72 5.26 -12.30 11.41
N LEU A 73 5.47 -13.61 11.53
CA LEU A 73 6.20 -14.38 10.54
C LEU A 73 5.46 -15.65 10.13
N ASN A 74 5.55 -16.00 8.84
CA ASN A 74 5.26 -17.34 8.29
C ASN A 74 3.87 -17.89 8.64
N LEU A 75 2.82 -17.09 8.43
CA LEU A 75 1.42 -17.46 8.66
C LEU A 75 0.50 -16.85 7.61
N SER A 76 -0.74 -17.30 7.58
CA SER A 76 -1.81 -16.71 6.76
C SER A 76 -2.86 -16.00 7.62
N ALA A 77 -3.54 -15.00 7.04
CA ALA A 77 -4.61 -14.25 7.71
C ALA A 77 -5.69 -13.84 6.70
N HIS A 78 -6.97 -14.03 7.02
CA HIS A 78 -8.05 -13.69 6.10
C HIS A 78 -9.41 -13.43 6.78
N ASN A 79 -10.37 -12.95 5.97
CA ASN A 79 -11.77 -12.73 6.35
C ASN A 79 -11.93 -11.76 7.53
N PHE A 80 -11.14 -10.67 7.55
CA PHE A 80 -11.30 -9.61 8.55
C PHE A 80 -12.14 -8.45 8.01
N LEU A 81 -12.96 -7.86 8.88
CA LEU A 81 -13.81 -6.72 8.51
C LEU A 81 -13.01 -5.45 8.22
N THR A 82 -11.82 -5.31 8.81
CA THR A 82 -10.89 -4.21 8.56
C THR A 82 -9.50 -4.72 8.21
N ASN A 83 -8.61 -4.98 9.15
CA ASN A 83 -7.20 -5.25 8.86
C ASN A 83 -6.78 -6.66 9.27
N ALA A 84 -5.90 -7.30 8.49
CA ALA A 84 -5.33 -8.58 8.95
C ALA A 84 -4.23 -8.34 10.00
N LEU A 85 -3.20 -7.58 9.67
CA LEU A 85 -2.14 -7.19 10.60
C LEU A 85 -2.09 -5.67 10.71
N TYR A 86 -2.03 -5.15 11.93
CA TYR A 86 -2.06 -3.71 12.18
C TYR A 86 -1.06 -3.32 13.27
N TRP A 87 0.00 -2.58 12.90
CA TRP A 87 0.88 -1.87 13.83
C TRP A 87 0.37 -0.45 14.01
N GLU A 88 0.08 -0.08 15.27
CA GLU A 88 -0.42 1.20 15.71
C GLU A 88 0.59 1.85 16.67
N GLY A 89 1.51 2.65 16.14
CA GLY A 89 2.58 3.30 16.92
C GLY A 89 3.60 2.32 17.50
N GLY A 90 3.91 1.23 16.78
CA GLY A 90 4.92 0.25 17.19
C GLY A 90 6.13 0.27 16.25
N ASP A 91 7.28 0.68 16.75
CA ASP A 91 8.51 0.75 15.98
C ASP A 91 9.20 -0.60 15.79
N ARG A 92 10.16 -0.68 14.84
CA ARG A 92 10.91 -1.90 14.50
C ARG A 92 9.97 -3.08 14.18
N PHE A 93 8.87 -2.77 13.47
CA PHE A 93 7.87 -3.76 13.08
C PHE A 93 8.37 -4.66 11.94
N ARG A 94 7.89 -5.90 11.93
CA ARG A 94 8.19 -6.82 10.82
C ARG A 94 7.02 -7.72 10.48
N ALA A 95 6.67 -7.80 9.18
CA ALA A 95 5.94 -8.92 8.61
C ALA A 95 6.83 -9.59 7.57
N SER A 96 6.90 -10.93 7.60
CA SER A 96 7.70 -11.68 6.64
C SER A 96 7.09 -13.06 6.37
N TYR A 97 7.00 -13.42 5.08
CA TYR A 97 6.35 -14.65 4.65
C TYR A 97 4.89 -14.76 5.15
N VAL A 98 4.17 -13.64 5.16
CA VAL A 98 2.75 -13.61 5.52
C VAL A 98 1.89 -13.66 4.24
N THR A 99 0.80 -14.44 4.28
CA THR A 99 -0.22 -14.45 3.22
C THR A 99 -1.52 -13.85 3.75
N VAL A 100 -2.02 -12.79 3.10
CA VAL A 100 -3.29 -12.16 3.47
C VAL A 100 -4.25 -12.17 2.29
N TRP A 101 -5.54 -12.47 2.54
CA TRP A 101 -6.59 -12.26 1.54
C TRP A 101 -7.95 -11.95 2.17
N ASN A 102 -8.86 -11.37 1.38
CA ASN A 102 -10.22 -11.03 1.80
C ASN A 102 -10.28 -10.20 3.07
N VAL A 103 -9.82 -8.95 3.01
CA VAL A 103 -9.90 -8.01 4.14
C VAL A 103 -10.65 -6.74 3.73
N GLY A 104 -11.49 -6.23 4.63
CA GLY A 104 -12.35 -5.08 4.37
C GLY A 104 -11.63 -3.72 4.40
N GLY A 105 -10.39 -3.67 4.84
CA GLY A 105 -9.50 -2.50 4.84
C GLY A 105 -8.12 -2.88 4.33
N TYR A 106 -7.13 -2.90 5.23
CA TYR A 106 -5.73 -3.12 4.90
C TYR A 106 -5.28 -4.57 5.12
N GLY A 107 -4.43 -5.07 4.22
CA GLY A 107 -3.78 -6.36 4.43
C GLY A 107 -2.74 -6.28 5.55
N ILE A 108 -1.67 -5.54 5.33
CA ILE A 108 -0.62 -5.26 6.32
C ILE A 108 -0.53 -3.75 6.46
N TYR A 109 -0.82 -3.26 7.66
CA TYR A 109 -1.01 -1.84 7.98
C TYR A 109 -0.07 -1.41 9.11
N ALA A 110 0.78 -0.42 8.83
CA ALA A 110 1.63 0.22 9.83
C ALA A 110 1.39 1.74 9.79
N GLU A 111 0.83 2.26 10.85
CA GLU A 111 0.50 3.67 11.06
C GLU A 111 1.30 4.19 12.25
N ASP A 112 1.84 5.42 12.13
CA ASP A 112 2.65 6.05 13.19
C ASP A 112 3.75 5.09 13.72
N SER A 113 4.38 4.36 12.79
CA SER A 113 5.34 3.29 13.11
C SER A 113 6.60 3.43 12.25
N GLU A 114 7.77 3.30 12.86
CA GLU A 114 9.07 3.51 12.22
C GLU A 114 9.91 2.23 12.14
N GLN A 115 10.95 2.26 11.29
CA GLN A 115 11.98 1.22 11.17
C GLN A 115 11.42 -0.17 10.83
N GLY A 116 10.40 -0.20 9.94
CA GLY A 116 9.71 -1.43 9.60
C GLY A 116 10.27 -2.19 8.41
N VAL A 117 10.03 -3.51 8.38
CA VAL A 117 10.37 -4.39 7.26
C VAL A 117 9.16 -5.24 6.88
N LEU A 118 8.74 -5.16 5.61
CA LEU A 118 7.73 -6.02 5.00
C LEU A 118 8.41 -6.77 3.86
N ASP A 119 8.56 -8.10 3.98
CA ASP A 119 9.30 -8.88 2.99
C ASP A 119 8.70 -10.27 2.75
N HIS A 120 8.74 -10.73 1.48
CA HIS A 120 8.24 -12.03 1.05
C HIS A 120 6.74 -12.27 1.35
N ASP A 121 5.98 -11.20 1.55
CA ASP A 121 4.56 -11.27 1.83
C ASP A 121 3.74 -11.34 0.55
N TYR A 122 2.56 -11.92 0.66
CA TYR A 122 1.54 -11.96 -0.38
C TYR A 122 0.23 -11.41 0.15
N VAL A 123 -0.32 -10.40 -0.49
CA VAL A 123 -1.62 -9.83 -0.13
C VAL A 123 -2.53 -9.75 -1.35
N SER A 124 -3.78 -10.21 -1.20
CA SER A 124 -4.81 -10.06 -2.24
C SER A 124 -6.18 -9.70 -1.67
N GLY A 125 -6.98 -8.97 -2.44
CA GLY A 125 -8.36 -8.67 -2.10
C GLY A 125 -8.52 -7.78 -0.86
N ALA A 126 -7.60 -6.84 -0.63
CA ALA A 126 -7.75 -5.79 0.37
C ALA A 126 -8.61 -4.66 -0.19
N ALA A 127 -9.66 -4.25 0.54
CA ALA A 127 -10.61 -3.27 0.03
C ALA A 127 -10.14 -1.81 0.16
N ASP A 128 -9.04 -1.57 0.88
CA ASP A 128 -8.30 -0.31 0.90
C ASP A 128 -6.91 -0.50 0.27
N ALA A 129 -5.90 -0.93 1.01
CA ALA A 129 -4.60 -1.22 0.44
C ALA A 129 -4.04 -2.58 0.90
N ALA A 130 -3.32 -3.25 -0.01
CA ALA A 130 -2.61 -4.47 0.35
C ALA A 130 -1.55 -4.19 1.42
N TYR A 131 -0.75 -3.15 1.21
CA TYR A 131 0.29 -2.70 2.14
C TYR A 131 0.12 -1.20 2.42
N TYR A 132 0.27 -0.83 3.68
CA TYR A 132 0.30 0.56 4.11
C TYR A 132 1.44 0.80 5.08
N VAL A 133 2.22 1.83 4.83
CA VAL A 133 3.13 2.45 5.80
C VAL A 133 2.93 3.94 5.67
N GLY A 134 2.46 4.59 6.72
CA GLY A 134 2.10 6.01 6.65
C GLY A 134 2.07 6.72 8.00
N GLU A 135 1.87 8.03 7.93
CA GLU A 135 1.79 8.92 9.08
C GLU A 135 3.01 8.84 10.01
N CYS A 136 4.19 8.65 9.40
CA CYS A 136 5.47 8.56 10.10
C CYS A 136 6.54 9.44 9.45
N ARG A 137 7.36 10.09 10.27
CA ARG A 137 8.40 11.03 9.83
C ARG A 137 9.60 11.08 10.77
N PRO A 138 10.69 10.33 10.45
CA PRO A 138 10.85 9.45 9.29
C PRO A 138 10.23 8.07 9.50
N CYS A 139 9.71 7.43 8.46
CA CYS A 139 9.25 6.04 8.58
C CYS A 139 10.42 5.04 8.58
N ARG A 140 11.47 5.29 7.78
CA ARG A 140 12.63 4.38 7.63
C ARG A 140 12.23 2.94 7.39
N ALA A 141 11.18 2.73 6.58
CA ALA A 141 10.63 1.40 6.34
C ALA A 141 11.05 0.85 4.98
N ALA A 142 11.17 -0.47 4.88
CA ALA A 142 11.49 -1.18 3.66
C ALA A 142 10.41 -2.21 3.31
N ILE A 143 9.95 -2.19 2.05
CA ILE A 143 9.00 -3.14 1.47
C ILE A 143 9.71 -3.79 0.28
N SER A 144 9.93 -5.11 0.33
CA SER A 144 10.67 -5.79 -0.73
C SER A 144 10.22 -7.22 -0.95
N GLN A 145 10.31 -7.69 -2.21
CA GLN A 145 9.96 -9.06 -2.57
C GLN A 145 8.52 -9.44 -2.17
N VAL A 146 7.63 -8.46 -2.15
CA VAL A 146 6.22 -8.67 -1.85
C VAL A 146 5.37 -8.79 -3.12
N VAL A 147 4.20 -9.37 -2.95
CA VAL A 147 3.18 -9.48 -4.00
C VAL A 147 1.89 -8.84 -3.51
N ALA A 148 1.35 -7.89 -4.29
CA ALA A 148 0.01 -7.34 -4.08
C ALA A 148 -0.86 -7.62 -5.31
N ARG A 149 -2.01 -8.28 -5.13
CA ARG A 149 -2.93 -8.58 -6.22
C ARG A 149 -4.37 -8.25 -5.86
N LEU A 150 -5.15 -7.85 -6.87
CA LEU A 150 -6.61 -7.73 -6.77
C LEU A 150 -7.09 -6.92 -5.55
N SER A 151 -6.29 -5.98 -5.07
CA SER A 151 -6.63 -5.06 -3.98
C SER A 151 -7.02 -3.69 -4.55
N ALA A 152 -7.75 -2.87 -3.78
CA ALA A 152 -8.10 -1.52 -4.24
C ALA A 152 -6.84 -0.72 -4.57
N VAL A 153 -5.86 -0.74 -3.68
CA VAL A 153 -4.51 -0.18 -3.89
C VAL A 153 -3.47 -1.22 -3.48
N GLY A 154 -2.41 -1.36 -4.26
CA GLY A 154 -1.30 -2.25 -3.90
C GLY A 154 -0.54 -1.72 -2.69
N TYR A 155 -0.02 -0.50 -2.76
CA TYR A 155 0.60 0.22 -1.65
C TYR A 155 0.01 1.61 -1.51
N SER A 156 -0.38 2.00 -0.31
CA SER A 156 -0.71 3.36 0.09
C SER A 156 0.26 3.85 1.16
N GLY A 157 0.75 5.08 1.02
CA GLY A 157 1.69 5.68 1.97
C GLY A 157 1.33 7.14 2.24
N THR A 158 0.28 7.35 3.06
CA THR A 158 -0.17 8.70 3.40
C THR A 158 0.82 9.38 4.33
N ASN A 159 1.27 10.58 3.93
CA ASN A 159 2.20 11.41 4.71
C ASN A 159 3.47 10.69 5.18
N ALA A 160 3.81 9.56 4.52
CA ALA A 160 4.99 8.77 4.82
C ALA A 160 6.28 9.45 4.31
N THR A 161 7.36 9.31 5.06
CA THR A 161 8.69 9.75 4.59
C THR A 161 9.72 8.63 4.74
N GLU A 162 10.68 8.58 3.79
CA GLU A 162 11.81 7.62 3.84
C GLU A 162 11.35 6.15 3.79
N VAL A 163 10.44 5.83 2.88
CA VAL A 163 10.03 4.45 2.57
C VAL A 163 10.75 3.95 1.32
N VAL A 164 11.27 2.74 1.36
CA VAL A 164 11.87 2.07 0.19
C VAL A 164 10.97 0.92 -0.25
N ILE A 165 10.52 0.94 -1.51
CA ILE A 165 9.68 -0.10 -2.12
C ILE A 165 10.44 -0.68 -3.30
N ARG A 166 10.85 -1.95 -3.22
CA ARG A 166 11.72 -2.52 -4.25
C ARG A 166 11.41 -3.97 -4.58
N ASP A 167 11.78 -4.36 -5.80
CA ASP A 167 11.85 -5.75 -6.26
C ASP A 167 10.57 -6.55 -5.98
N SER A 168 9.40 -5.92 -6.18
CA SER A 168 8.09 -6.43 -5.80
C SER A 168 7.11 -6.44 -6.97
N VAL A 169 6.03 -7.22 -6.85
CA VAL A 169 5.02 -7.43 -7.90
C VAL A 169 3.67 -6.84 -7.46
N TRP A 170 3.10 -5.99 -8.30
CA TRP A 170 1.83 -5.27 -8.09
C TRP A 170 0.92 -5.51 -9.29
N ASP A 171 0.07 -6.56 -9.24
CA ASP A 171 -0.69 -7.00 -10.41
C ASP A 171 -2.20 -6.96 -10.20
N GLY A 172 -2.91 -6.39 -11.18
CA GLY A 172 -4.37 -6.36 -11.19
C GLY A 172 -5.02 -5.58 -10.05
N ASN A 173 -4.26 -4.72 -9.34
CA ASN A 173 -4.84 -3.84 -8.32
C ASN A 173 -5.61 -2.69 -8.96
N GLY A 174 -6.53 -2.07 -8.24
CA GLY A 174 -7.20 -0.85 -8.70
C GLY A 174 -6.17 0.25 -8.98
N ALA A 175 -5.24 0.51 -8.08
CA ALA A 175 -4.02 1.27 -8.31
C ALA A 175 -2.78 0.48 -7.82
N GLY A 176 -1.61 0.71 -8.41
CA GLY A 176 -0.41 -0.03 -8.02
C GLY A 176 0.23 0.53 -6.76
N ILE A 177 1.10 1.54 -6.87
CA ILE A 177 1.85 2.15 -5.76
C ILE A 177 1.48 3.62 -5.64
N VAL A 178 0.99 4.05 -4.48
CA VAL A 178 0.41 5.38 -4.25
C VAL A 178 0.99 6.04 -2.99
N PRO A 179 2.19 6.62 -3.04
CA PRO A 179 2.60 7.60 -2.03
C PRO A 179 1.77 8.88 -2.20
N ASN A 180 1.10 9.30 -1.13
CA ASN A 180 0.14 10.40 -1.18
C ASN A 180 0.22 11.32 0.02
N THR A 181 -0.27 12.55 -0.15
CA THR A 181 -0.40 13.55 0.90
C THR A 181 -1.86 13.83 1.17
N TYR A 182 -2.28 13.71 2.42
CA TYR A 182 -3.57 14.15 2.93
C TYR A 182 -3.39 15.27 3.97
N ALA A 183 -4.13 16.36 3.81
CA ALA A 183 -3.98 17.54 4.66
C ALA A 183 -4.55 17.35 6.07
N ASN A 184 -5.52 16.46 6.23
CA ASN A 184 -6.24 16.17 7.47
C ASN A 184 -5.72 14.95 8.24
N GLU A 185 -4.69 14.30 7.73
CA GLU A 185 -3.98 13.22 8.44
C GLU A 185 -2.64 13.73 9.00
N ALA A 186 -2.04 12.99 9.92
CA ALA A 186 -0.83 13.39 10.61
C ALA A 186 0.38 13.57 9.67
N LEU A 187 1.29 14.47 10.02
CA LEU A 187 2.62 14.66 9.45
C LEU A 187 2.73 14.93 7.93
N PRO A 188 1.82 15.71 7.28
CA PRO A 188 2.00 16.05 5.86
C PRO A 188 3.24 16.92 5.64
N PRO A 189 3.81 16.95 4.40
CA PRO A 189 3.48 16.14 3.23
C PRO A 189 4.26 14.82 3.17
N GLN A 190 3.79 13.88 2.34
CA GLN A 190 4.55 12.71 1.91
C GLN A 190 5.87 13.13 1.22
N ALA A 191 6.98 12.45 1.51
CA ALA A 191 8.25 12.75 0.86
C ALA A 191 9.26 11.59 0.92
N ARG A 192 10.29 11.66 0.04
CA ARG A 192 11.49 10.83 0.06
C ARG A 192 11.22 9.31 0.00
N THR A 193 10.17 8.91 -0.71
CA THR A 193 9.94 7.49 -1.02
C THR A 193 10.79 7.07 -2.22
N THR A 194 11.46 5.94 -2.11
CA THR A 194 12.21 5.30 -3.21
C THR A 194 11.43 4.12 -3.74
N ILE A 195 11.07 4.13 -5.03
CA ILE A 195 10.35 3.05 -5.72
C ILE A 195 11.26 2.53 -6.82
N VAL A 196 11.79 1.31 -6.68
CA VAL A 196 12.84 0.81 -7.57
C VAL A 196 12.72 -0.67 -7.90
N GLY A 197 12.89 -1.05 -9.17
CA GLY A 197 12.94 -2.46 -9.59
C GLY A 197 11.62 -3.21 -9.51
N ASN A 198 10.49 -2.53 -9.33
CA ASN A 198 9.19 -3.17 -9.20
C ASN A 198 8.57 -3.51 -10.57
N THR A 199 7.73 -4.53 -10.59
CA THR A 199 6.85 -4.87 -11.71
C THR A 199 5.41 -4.53 -11.35
N ILE A 200 4.80 -3.59 -12.08
CA ILE A 200 3.44 -3.13 -11.87
C ILE A 200 2.64 -3.43 -13.16
N THR A 201 1.57 -4.22 -13.05
CA THR A 201 0.80 -4.65 -14.21
C THR A 201 -0.70 -4.50 -13.99
N ASN A 202 -1.42 -4.19 -15.07
CA ASN A 202 -2.88 -4.26 -15.13
C ASN A 202 -3.62 -3.40 -14.09
N SER A 203 -3.08 -2.26 -13.68
CA SER A 203 -3.73 -1.37 -12.71
C SER A 203 -5.06 -0.84 -13.25
N GLY A 204 -6.15 -1.07 -12.51
CA GLY A 204 -7.52 -0.70 -12.88
C GLY A 204 -8.21 -1.68 -13.84
N ARG A 205 -7.55 -2.76 -14.26
CA ARG A 205 -8.12 -3.71 -15.23
C ARG A 205 -8.94 -4.82 -14.57
N ALA A 206 -8.62 -5.20 -13.36
CA ALA A 206 -9.37 -6.21 -12.63
C ALA A 206 -10.50 -5.61 -11.82
N ARG A 207 -11.53 -6.41 -11.55
CA ARG A 207 -12.57 -6.06 -10.61
C ARG A 207 -12.04 -6.30 -9.20
N VAL A 208 -11.94 -5.25 -8.40
CA VAL A 208 -11.38 -5.27 -7.04
C VAL A 208 -12.40 -4.77 -6.03
N PRO A 209 -12.34 -5.20 -4.76
CA PRO A 209 -13.09 -4.55 -3.70
C PRO A 209 -12.58 -3.13 -3.52
N ILE A 210 -13.48 -2.17 -3.29
CA ILE A 210 -13.10 -0.77 -3.07
C ILE A 210 -13.90 -0.23 -1.90
N GLN A 211 -13.20 0.08 -0.82
CA GLN A 211 -13.74 0.74 0.36
C GLN A 211 -12.80 1.88 0.79
N THR A 212 -12.38 2.72 -0.16
CA THR A 212 -11.34 3.71 0.10
C THR A 212 -11.63 5.05 -0.57
N THR A 213 -11.22 6.12 0.08
CA THR A 213 -11.11 7.44 -0.52
C THR A 213 -10.07 7.48 -1.65
N LEU A 214 -9.20 6.48 -1.74
CA LEU A 214 -8.18 6.33 -2.79
C LEU A 214 -8.73 5.85 -4.14
N ALA A 215 -10.03 5.63 -4.27
CA ALA A 215 -10.67 5.25 -5.53
C ALA A 215 -10.32 6.17 -6.72
N GLY A 216 -9.96 7.42 -6.45
CA GLY A 216 -9.46 8.38 -7.45
C GLY A 216 -8.18 7.97 -8.16
N PHE A 217 -7.39 7.09 -7.57
CA PHE A 217 -6.11 6.61 -8.13
C PHE A 217 -6.26 5.38 -9.02
N VAL A 218 -7.44 4.77 -9.04
CA VAL A 218 -7.71 3.57 -9.85
C VAL A 218 -7.31 3.78 -11.31
N GLY A 219 -6.63 2.78 -11.87
CA GLY A 219 -6.09 2.82 -13.23
C GLY A 219 -4.71 3.46 -13.35
N ILE A 220 -4.03 3.75 -12.24
CA ILE A 220 -2.67 4.31 -12.24
C ILE A 220 -1.68 3.27 -11.69
N GLY A 221 -0.59 3.04 -12.42
CA GLY A 221 0.46 2.14 -11.98
C GLY A 221 1.24 2.68 -10.79
N ILE A 222 1.83 3.87 -10.92
CA ILE A 222 2.49 4.60 -9.83
C ILE A 222 1.95 6.02 -9.78
N ALA A 223 1.38 6.42 -8.65
CA ALA A 223 0.76 7.74 -8.45
C ALA A 223 1.50 8.53 -7.37
N ILE A 224 2.23 9.60 -7.74
CA ILE A 224 2.81 10.55 -6.79
C ILE A 224 1.82 11.68 -6.59
N ALA A 225 1.08 11.64 -5.49
CA ALA A 225 -0.01 12.56 -5.20
C ALA A 225 0.38 13.56 -4.10
N GLY A 226 0.79 14.76 -4.48
CA GLY A 226 1.20 15.81 -3.56
C GLY A 226 2.54 15.59 -2.85
N GLY A 227 3.25 14.49 -3.17
CA GLY A 227 4.50 14.11 -2.52
C GLY A 227 5.75 14.76 -3.11
N ASN A 228 6.80 14.88 -2.30
CA ASN A 228 8.04 15.57 -2.65
C ASN A 228 9.27 14.66 -2.60
N ASP A 229 10.30 15.01 -3.39
CA ASP A 229 11.63 14.40 -3.30
C ASP A 229 11.65 12.87 -3.50
N ASN A 230 10.66 12.31 -4.18
CA ASN A 230 10.57 10.87 -4.43
C ASN A 230 11.48 10.44 -5.59
N ALA A 231 12.03 9.23 -5.49
CA ALA A 231 12.86 8.62 -6.51
C ALA A 231 12.19 7.37 -7.09
N ILE A 232 11.76 7.44 -8.35
CA ILE A 232 11.06 6.35 -9.04
C ILE A 232 11.93 5.88 -10.20
N SER A 233 12.55 4.70 -10.09
CA SER A 233 13.50 4.26 -11.09
C SER A 233 13.51 2.76 -11.35
N ARG A 234 13.85 2.39 -12.61
CA ARG A 234 14.00 1.00 -13.03
C ARG A 234 12.76 0.11 -12.77
N ASN A 235 11.57 0.71 -12.68
CA ASN A 235 10.33 -0.04 -12.59
C ASN A 235 9.81 -0.39 -13.99
N ARG A 236 9.13 -1.52 -14.09
CA ARG A 236 8.36 -1.93 -15.27
C ARG A 236 6.87 -1.73 -14.96
N VAL A 237 6.22 -0.82 -15.70
CA VAL A 237 4.80 -0.49 -15.52
C VAL A 237 4.06 -0.78 -16.83
N THR A 238 3.11 -1.70 -16.85
CA THR A 238 2.43 -2.09 -18.08
C THR A 238 0.92 -2.24 -17.90
N GLY A 239 0.16 -1.85 -18.94
CA GLY A 239 -1.26 -2.15 -19.04
C GLY A 239 -2.16 -1.38 -18.07
N SER A 240 -1.75 -0.20 -17.58
CA SER A 240 -2.60 0.63 -16.71
C SER A 240 -3.80 1.20 -17.46
N GLU A 241 -5.00 1.19 -16.86
CA GLU A 241 -6.23 1.71 -17.49
C GLU A 241 -6.15 3.21 -17.80
N ARG A 242 -5.41 3.98 -17.00
CA ARG A 242 -5.22 5.42 -17.22
C ARG A 242 -3.77 5.81 -17.45
N PHE A 243 -2.98 5.76 -16.41
CA PHE A 243 -1.59 6.23 -16.45
C PHE A 243 -0.60 5.18 -15.93
N GLY A 244 0.53 5.05 -16.61
CA GLY A 244 1.62 4.24 -16.09
C GLY A 244 2.21 4.86 -14.83
N ILE A 245 2.82 6.04 -14.95
CA ILE A 245 3.35 6.82 -13.82
C ILE A 245 2.80 8.24 -13.92
N ALA A 246 2.13 8.72 -12.85
CA ALA A 246 1.53 10.04 -12.81
C ALA A 246 1.97 10.84 -11.58
N VAL A 247 2.23 12.14 -11.79
CA VAL A 247 2.60 13.11 -10.74
C VAL A 247 1.58 14.25 -10.75
N PHE A 248 0.88 14.50 -9.64
CA PHE A 248 -0.21 15.46 -9.57
C PHE A 248 -0.47 16.01 -8.16
N PRO A 249 -1.06 17.23 -8.04
CA PRO A 249 -1.47 17.81 -6.77
C PRO A 249 -2.66 17.07 -6.14
N THR A 250 -2.77 17.02 -4.82
CA THR A 250 -3.82 16.27 -4.10
C THR A 250 -5.13 17.02 -3.88
N ALA A 251 -5.16 18.34 -3.79
CA ALA A 251 -6.30 19.13 -3.32
C ALA A 251 -7.65 18.93 -4.06
N ARG A 252 -7.64 18.37 -5.26
CA ARG A 252 -8.89 18.11 -5.99
C ARG A 252 -9.46 16.71 -5.78
N PHE A 253 -8.77 15.85 -5.03
CA PHE A 253 -9.12 14.43 -4.89
C PHE A 253 -9.58 14.05 -3.49
N VAL A 254 -9.33 14.88 -2.50
CA VAL A 254 -9.69 14.66 -1.09
C VAL A 254 -11.15 15.04 -0.77
N VAL A 255 -11.91 15.55 -1.74
CA VAL A 255 -13.24 16.14 -1.52
C VAL A 255 -14.36 15.07 -1.44
N PHE A 256 -14.20 14.03 -0.63
CA PHE A 256 -15.30 13.10 -0.40
C PHE A 256 -15.57 12.80 1.07
N ASP A 257 -14.92 13.51 1.98
CA ASP A 257 -15.35 13.56 3.37
C ASP A 257 -16.29 14.78 3.56
N PRO A 258 -17.60 14.57 3.77
CA PRO A 258 -18.54 15.65 4.03
C PRO A 258 -18.21 16.42 5.32
N ALA A 259 -17.35 15.88 6.18
CA ALA A 259 -16.88 16.51 7.42
C ALA A 259 -15.56 17.27 7.24
N ALA A 260 -14.89 17.15 6.07
CA ALA A 260 -13.66 17.88 5.81
C ALA A 260 -13.95 19.38 5.76
N LYS A 261 -13.36 20.12 6.70
CA LYS A 261 -13.27 21.60 6.64
C LYS A 261 -12.59 21.99 5.34
N GLU A 262 -12.90 23.19 4.81
CA GLU A 262 -12.34 23.78 3.58
C GLU A 262 -10.91 23.30 3.29
N PRO A 263 -10.66 22.69 2.12
CA PRO A 263 -9.35 22.18 1.81
C PRO A 263 -8.34 23.34 1.77
N GLY A 264 -7.25 23.21 2.52
CA GLY A 264 -6.11 24.09 2.41
C GLY A 264 -5.52 24.11 0.98
N PRO A 265 -4.51 24.94 0.70
CA PRO A 265 -3.90 25.01 -0.62
C PRO A 265 -3.39 23.64 -1.05
N PRO A 266 -3.49 23.31 -2.36
CA PRO A 266 -3.10 22.00 -2.85
C PRO A 266 -1.65 21.66 -2.52
N TRP A 267 -1.41 20.44 -2.04
CA TRP A 267 -0.07 19.89 -1.94
C TRP A 267 0.47 19.67 -3.35
N ARG A 268 1.48 20.44 -3.73
CA ARG A 268 2.08 20.43 -5.05
C ARG A 268 3.30 19.54 -5.05
N PRO A 269 3.30 18.41 -5.76
CA PRO A 269 4.45 17.51 -5.80
C PRO A 269 5.66 18.22 -6.41
N GLN A 270 6.82 18.14 -5.74
CA GLN A 270 8.04 18.83 -6.13
C GLN A 270 9.26 17.91 -6.10
N ARG A 271 10.26 18.20 -6.94
CA ARG A 271 11.59 17.56 -6.95
C ARG A 271 11.54 16.03 -7.04
N ASN A 272 10.47 15.47 -7.62
CA ASN A 272 10.38 14.04 -7.87
C ASN A 272 11.21 13.66 -9.08
N ARG A 273 11.93 12.54 -9.01
CA ARG A 273 12.81 12.02 -10.04
C ARG A 273 12.27 10.72 -10.62
N ILE A 274 11.81 10.75 -11.85
CA ILE A 274 11.23 9.60 -12.57
C ILE A 274 12.22 9.18 -13.67
N LEU A 275 13.03 8.15 -13.38
CA LEU A 275 14.25 7.87 -14.13
C LEU A 275 14.32 6.41 -14.60
N ARG A 276 14.62 6.17 -15.87
CA ARG A 276 14.95 4.84 -16.41
C ARG A 276 13.88 3.77 -16.13
N ASN A 277 12.60 4.16 -16.08
CA ASN A 277 11.49 3.22 -16.00
C ASN A 277 11.08 2.77 -17.40
N VAL A 278 10.50 1.58 -17.51
CA VAL A 278 9.80 1.12 -18.69
C VAL A 278 8.30 1.20 -18.39
N ALA A 279 7.61 2.15 -19.01
CA ALA A 279 6.16 2.29 -18.85
C ALA A 279 5.48 2.24 -20.22
N THR A 280 4.58 1.27 -20.43
CA THR A 280 3.97 1.02 -21.74
C THR A 280 2.53 0.49 -21.62
N GLY A 281 1.73 0.71 -22.67
CA GLY A 281 0.40 0.12 -22.77
C GLY A 281 -0.65 0.76 -21.87
N SER A 282 -0.41 1.98 -21.41
CA SER A 282 -1.41 2.73 -20.64
C SER A 282 -2.39 3.45 -21.59
N ASP A 283 -3.69 3.46 -21.26
CA ASP A 283 -4.71 3.98 -22.20
C ASP A 283 -4.62 5.49 -22.42
N ARG A 284 -4.18 6.26 -21.43
CA ARG A 284 -4.11 7.73 -21.51
C ARG A 284 -2.69 8.23 -21.74
N ALA A 285 -1.76 7.85 -20.87
CA ALA A 285 -0.34 8.11 -21.07
C ALA A 285 0.52 7.18 -20.18
N ASP A 286 1.71 6.87 -20.65
CA ASP A 286 2.67 6.08 -19.87
C ASP A 286 3.36 6.93 -18.80
N LEU A 287 3.59 8.23 -19.09
CA LEU A 287 4.01 9.22 -18.09
C LEU A 287 3.09 10.44 -18.14
N ALA A 288 2.71 10.93 -16.96
CA ALA A 288 1.86 12.10 -16.82
C ALA A 288 2.36 13.05 -15.72
N LEU A 289 2.37 14.36 -16.03
CA LEU A 289 2.58 15.44 -15.08
C LEU A 289 1.39 16.40 -15.15
N ALA A 290 0.64 16.55 -14.08
CA ALA A 290 -0.51 17.44 -14.03
C ALA A 290 -0.08 18.92 -13.93
N ARG A 291 -0.87 19.80 -14.55
CA ARG A 291 -0.76 21.25 -14.31
C ARG A 291 -0.98 21.55 -12.82
N GLY A 292 -0.20 22.47 -12.28
CA GLY A 292 -0.23 22.81 -10.86
C GLY A 292 0.73 22.00 -10.01
N SER A 293 1.42 21.00 -10.58
CA SER A 293 2.58 20.40 -9.93
C SER A 293 3.67 21.44 -9.70
N GLY A 294 4.40 21.29 -8.58
CA GLY A 294 5.49 22.21 -8.20
C GLY A 294 6.73 22.04 -9.08
N ARG A 295 7.79 22.75 -8.71
CA ARG A 295 9.04 22.79 -9.49
C ARG A 295 9.91 21.55 -9.26
N GLY A 296 10.85 21.30 -10.17
CA GLY A 296 11.91 20.30 -10.02
C GLY A 296 11.48 18.86 -10.28
N ASN A 297 10.24 18.59 -10.69
CA ASN A 297 9.86 17.26 -11.13
C ASN A 297 10.57 16.93 -12.45
N CYS A 298 11.28 15.83 -12.49
CA CYS A 298 12.16 15.50 -13.59
C CYS A 298 11.90 14.10 -14.13
N PHE A 299 11.88 13.99 -15.46
CA PHE A 299 11.61 12.75 -16.19
C PHE A 299 12.72 12.57 -17.23
N THR A 300 13.48 11.48 -17.14
CA THR A 300 14.55 11.23 -18.11
C THR A 300 14.91 9.74 -18.23
N GLY A 301 15.30 9.34 -19.43
CA GLY A 301 15.73 7.97 -19.70
C GLY A 301 14.65 6.89 -19.56
N ASN A 302 13.36 7.29 -19.47
CA ASN A 302 12.28 6.30 -19.43
C ASN A 302 11.92 5.83 -20.83
N VAL A 303 11.62 4.55 -20.97
CA VAL A 303 11.10 3.95 -22.20
C VAL A 303 9.59 4.02 -22.17
N VAL A 304 8.99 4.85 -23.03
CA VAL A 304 7.56 5.17 -23.04
C VAL A 304 7.07 5.44 -24.46
N ARG A 305 5.79 5.25 -24.72
CA ARG A 305 5.16 5.58 -26.02
C ARG A 305 4.43 6.93 -25.99
N ARG A 306 3.78 7.24 -24.87
CA ARG A 306 2.93 8.44 -24.76
C ARG A 306 3.20 9.18 -23.45
N THR A 307 3.38 10.52 -23.53
CA THR A 307 3.52 11.38 -22.36
C THR A 307 2.51 12.53 -22.36
N LEU A 308 2.11 12.98 -21.18
CA LEU A 308 1.34 14.20 -20.97
C LEU A 308 2.06 15.10 -19.95
N PRO A 309 2.55 16.29 -20.35
CA PRO A 309 2.51 16.85 -21.71
C PRO A 309 3.40 16.08 -22.71
N VAL A 310 3.10 16.28 -23.99
CA VAL A 310 3.96 15.76 -25.06
C VAL A 310 5.39 16.29 -24.85
N ARG A 311 6.42 15.43 -25.07
CA ARG A 311 7.83 15.75 -24.83
C ARG A 311 8.19 16.03 -23.37
N LEU A 312 7.49 15.40 -22.42
CA LEU A 312 7.74 15.55 -20.98
C LEU A 312 9.21 15.28 -20.59
N GLN A 313 9.93 14.41 -21.31
CA GLN A 313 11.30 14.01 -21.03
C GLN A 313 12.39 14.88 -21.72
N THR A 314 12.04 15.79 -22.63
CA THR A 314 13.04 16.49 -23.46
C THR A 314 13.94 17.45 -22.70
N LYS A 315 13.50 17.92 -21.54
CA LYS A 315 14.26 18.88 -20.71
C LYS A 315 15.12 18.20 -19.65
N GLY A 316 15.01 16.89 -19.48
CA GLY A 316 15.76 16.15 -18.48
C GLY A 316 15.58 16.69 -17.07
N CYS A 317 16.63 16.59 -16.25
CA CYS A 317 16.65 17.05 -14.87
C CYS A 317 17.42 18.37 -14.67
N ALA A 318 17.83 19.04 -15.73
CA ALA A 318 18.65 20.26 -15.68
C ALA A 318 17.76 21.51 -15.52
N GLY A 319 17.12 21.69 -14.39
CA GLY A 319 16.65 22.99 -13.91
C GLY A 319 15.33 23.56 -14.46
N VAL A 320 14.76 23.08 -15.56
CA VAL A 320 13.52 23.64 -16.13
C VAL A 320 12.34 22.69 -15.92
N SER A 321 11.46 23.05 -15.00
CA SER A 321 10.22 22.31 -14.75
C SER A 321 9.25 22.41 -15.92
N SER A 322 8.63 21.29 -16.32
CA SER A 322 7.47 21.31 -17.20
C SER A 322 6.29 21.97 -16.49
N PRO A 323 5.48 22.80 -17.16
CA PRO A 323 4.28 23.39 -16.57
C PRO A 323 3.18 22.36 -16.27
N GLY A 324 3.36 21.12 -16.71
CA GLY A 324 2.36 20.06 -16.61
C GLY A 324 1.21 20.24 -17.62
N ASP A 325 0.33 19.24 -17.69
CA ASP A 325 -0.79 19.20 -18.63
C ASP A 325 -2.12 19.30 -17.88
N ALA A 326 -2.99 20.22 -18.32
CA ALA A 326 -4.31 20.44 -17.70
C ALA A 326 -5.24 19.21 -17.87
N ARG A 327 -5.07 18.42 -18.93
CA ARG A 327 -5.88 17.23 -19.22
C ARG A 327 -5.67 16.13 -18.17
N VAL A 328 -4.49 16.05 -17.56
CA VAL A 328 -4.22 15.04 -16.52
C VAL A 328 -5.22 15.17 -15.38
N ALA A 329 -5.46 16.36 -14.86
CA ALA A 329 -6.41 16.59 -13.78
C ALA A 329 -7.85 16.18 -14.16
N SER A 330 -8.31 16.53 -15.37
CA SER A 330 -9.66 16.17 -15.84
C SER A 330 -9.83 14.67 -16.06
N LEU A 331 -8.78 13.96 -16.47
CA LEU A 331 -8.80 12.51 -16.67
C LEU A 331 -8.82 11.75 -15.34
N LEU A 332 -8.26 12.32 -14.28
CA LEU A 332 -8.30 11.74 -12.94
C LEU A 332 -9.68 11.86 -12.26
N THR A 333 -10.44 12.92 -12.56
CA THR A 333 -11.72 13.19 -11.88
C THR A 333 -12.91 12.40 -12.42
N ARG A 334 -12.92 12.01 -13.69
CA ARG A 334 -14.09 11.38 -14.34
C ARG A 334 -14.51 10.03 -13.74
N PRO A 335 -13.61 9.03 -13.58
CA PRO A 335 -13.98 7.73 -13.03
C PRO A 335 -14.30 7.75 -11.54
N VAL A 336 -13.69 8.65 -10.77
CA VAL A 336 -13.97 8.83 -9.34
C VAL A 336 -15.45 9.11 -9.09
N ARG A 337 -16.06 9.96 -9.91
CA ARG A 337 -17.50 10.26 -9.78
C ARG A 337 -18.39 9.04 -9.99
N VAL A 338 -18.03 8.15 -10.91
CA VAL A 338 -18.77 6.91 -11.15
C VAL A 338 -18.58 5.91 -10.02
N MET A 339 -17.33 5.72 -9.58
CA MET A 339 -17.00 4.77 -8.52
C MET A 339 -17.56 5.20 -7.16
N VAL A 340 -17.49 6.48 -6.81
CA VAL A 340 -18.09 7.02 -5.58
C VAL A 340 -19.60 6.87 -5.59
N ARG A 341 -20.28 7.09 -6.73
CA ARG A 341 -21.71 6.83 -6.84
C ARG A 341 -22.05 5.36 -6.65
N GLU A 342 -21.27 4.45 -7.17
CA GLU A 342 -21.47 3.00 -6.95
C GLU A 342 -21.19 2.59 -5.52
N THR A 343 -20.14 3.11 -4.88
CA THR A 343 -19.79 2.82 -3.48
C THR A 343 -20.84 3.34 -2.50
N ILE A 344 -21.38 4.54 -2.72
CA ILE A 344 -22.45 5.11 -1.89
C ILE A 344 -23.78 4.36 -2.09
N ARG A 345 -24.08 3.88 -3.29
CA ARG A 345 -25.31 3.11 -3.57
C ARG A 345 -25.29 1.70 -3.00
N ARG A 346 -24.13 1.10 -2.83
CA ARG A 346 -23.98 -0.26 -2.29
C ARG A 346 -23.69 -0.17 -0.79
N ARG A 347 -24.68 -0.50 0.04
CA ARG A 347 -24.56 -0.58 1.52
C ARG A 347 -23.49 -1.59 2.02
N ARG A 348 -22.89 -2.38 1.13
CA ARG A 348 -21.69 -3.21 1.34
C ARG A 348 -20.84 -3.13 0.09
N PRO A 349 -19.50 -3.03 0.20
CA PRO A 349 -18.63 -3.26 -0.95
C PRO A 349 -19.01 -4.61 -1.59
N PRO A 350 -18.87 -4.80 -2.92
CA PRO A 350 -18.99 -6.13 -3.50
C PRO A 350 -18.03 -7.02 -2.69
N GLY A 351 -18.58 -8.06 -2.06
CA GLY A 351 -17.93 -8.76 -0.98
C GLY A 351 -16.49 -9.14 -1.32
N TYR A 352 -15.53 -8.66 -0.54
CA TYR A 352 -14.16 -9.16 -0.54
C TYR A 352 -14.14 -10.70 -0.31
N ALA A 353 -15.17 -11.27 0.32
CA ALA A 353 -15.43 -12.70 0.41
C ALA A 353 -15.56 -13.43 -0.95
N SER A 354 -15.68 -12.70 -2.07
CA SER A 354 -15.70 -13.26 -3.41
C SER A 354 -14.34 -13.34 -4.08
N MET A 355 -13.27 -12.85 -3.43
CA MET A 355 -11.93 -12.90 -4.00
C MET A 355 -11.38 -14.34 -3.98
N PRO A 356 -10.63 -14.75 -5.02
CA PRO A 356 -10.06 -16.09 -5.05
C PRO A 356 -9.09 -16.30 -3.90
N VAL A 357 -9.13 -17.47 -3.30
CA VAL A 357 -8.11 -17.91 -2.35
C VAL A 357 -6.76 -17.95 -3.08
N PRO A 358 -5.71 -17.36 -2.53
CA PRO A 358 -4.40 -17.39 -3.18
C PRO A 358 -3.85 -18.82 -3.24
N PRO A 359 -3.06 -19.15 -4.27
CA PRO A 359 -2.35 -20.42 -4.28
C PRO A 359 -1.36 -20.49 -3.11
N PRO A 360 -0.96 -21.70 -2.67
CA PRO A 360 0.07 -21.87 -1.66
C PRO A 360 1.32 -21.04 -1.98
N GLN A 361 1.84 -20.36 -0.97
CA GLN A 361 3.01 -19.51 -1.10
C GLN A 361 4.25 -20.17 -0.49
N PRO A 362 5.47 -19.85 -0.96
CA PRO A 362 6.69 -20.35 -0.34
C PRO A 362 6.75 -19.99 1.15
N SER A 363 6.94 -20.97 2.02
CA SER A 363 7.12 -20.75 3.46
C SER A 363 8.52 -20.21 3.76
N MET A 364 8.67 -19.58 4.93
CA MET A 364 9.96 -19.12 5.42
C MET A 364 10.92 -20.33 5.55
N PRO A 365 12.13 -20.24 5.00
CA PRO A 365 13.12 -21.28 5.19
C PRO A 365 13.38 -21.56 6.68
N ALA A 366 13.62 -22.83 7.03
CA ALA A 366 14.09 -23.17 8.35
C ALA A 366 15.39 -22.41 8.63
N SER A 367 15.52 -21.81 9.80
CA SER A 367 16.82 -21.27 10.24
C SER A 367 17.83 -22.41 10.27
N ARG A 368 18.92 -22.28 9.50
CA ARG A 368 20.04 -23.20 9.57
C ARG A 368 20.73 -23.10 10.92
#